data_9290840e5d2f24c54da2ee4f05ba8920
#
_entry.id   9290840e5d2f24c54da2ee4f05ba8920
#
_cell.length_a   1.000
_cell.length_b   1.000
_cell.length_c   1.000
_cell.angle_alpha   90.00
_cell.angle_beta   90.00
_cell.angle_gamma   90.00
#
_symmetry.space_group_name_H-M   'P 1'
#
loop_
_entity.id
_entity.type
_entity.pdbx_description
1 polymer ?
#
loop_
_entity_poly.entity_id
_entity_poly.type
_entity_poly.pdbx_seq_one_letter_code
_entity_poly.pdbx_strand_id
1 'polypeptide(L)'
;YKKLRKHFDSLEGRTIALWGLSFKPETDDMREATSLVMIDLLRKAGAVVKVFDPVAIGECKRRVADRVVYAKDMYEAVIDADALLLLTEWKQFRLPSWAVIKKVMRQPLLLDGRNIYDAKELGELGFTYECIGK
;
A
#
# COMPACT_ATOMS: atom_id res chain seq x y z
N TYR A 1 7.44 0.46 7.98
CA TYR A 1 7.92 1.83 7.74
C TYR A 1 9.44 1.90 7.59
N LYS A 2 10.18 1.24 8.47
CA LYS A 2 11.65 1.22 8.37
C LYS A 2 12.15 0.62 7.06
N LYS A 3 11.50 -0.45 6.58
CA LYS A 3 11.87 -1.07 5.30
C LYS A 3 11.63 -0.12 4.13
N LEU A 4 10.53 0.64 4.17
CA LEU A 4 10.25 1.64 3.15
C LEU A 4 11.31 2.73 3.14
N ARG A 5 11.70 3.22 4.32
CA ARG A 5 12.69 4.30 4.45
C ARG A 5 14.05 3.93 3.87
N LYS A 6 14.41 2.65 3.84
CA LYS A 6 15.68 2.20 3.27
C LYS A 6 15.79 2.48 1.77
N HIS A 7 14.68 2.61 1.08
CA HIS A 7 14.65 2.78 -0.37
C HIS A 7 14.64 4.23 -0.82
N PHE A 8 14.51 5.18 0.10
CA PHE A 8 14.40 6.60 -0.22
C PHE A 8 15.24 7.45 0.72
N ASP A 9 15.96 8.43 0.18
CA ASP A 9 16.65 9.43 1.01
C ASP A 9 15.64 10.29 1.75
N SER A 10 14.53 10.61 1.09
CA SER A 10 13.42 11.36 1.66
C SER A 10 12.12 10.88 1.05
N LEU A 11 11.08 10.80 1.87
CA LEU A 11 9.73 10.47 1.40
C LEU A 11 8.96 11.71 0.96
N GLU A 12 9.50 12.91 1.16
CA GLU A 12 8.82 14.13 0.78
C GLU A 12 8.50 14.13 -0.71
N GLY A 13 7.23 14.38 -1.06
CA GLY A 13 6.77 14.39 -2.43
C GLY A 13 6.62 13.02 -3.09
N ARG A 14 6.99 11.94 -2.40
CA ARG A 14 6.80 10.58 -2.93
C ARG A 14 5.35 10.16 -2.79
N THR A 15 4.87 9.37 -3.74
CA THR A 15 3.51 8.81 -3.70
C THR A 15 3.59 7.36 -3.23
N ILE A 16 2.92 7.08 -2.13
CA ILE A 16 2.90 5.74 -1.53
C ILE A 16 1.48 5.20 -1.59
N ALA A 17 1.31 4.06 -2.24
CA ALA A 17 0.00 3.39 -2.35
C ALA A 17 -0.17 2.39 -1.21
N LEU A 18 -1.36 2.38 -0.61
CA LEU A 18 -1.72 1.41 0.42
C LEU A 18 -2.87 0.55 -0.08
N TRP A 19 -2.69 -0.76 -0.06
CA TRP A 19 -3.75 -1.73 -0.30
C TRP A 19 -4.18 -2.33 1.02
N GLY A 20 -5.42 -2.08 1.39
CA GLY A 20 -5.98 -2.56 2.65
C GLY A 20 -5.91 -1.52 3.74
N LEU A 21 -7.06 -1.19 4.33
CA LEU A 21 -7.19 -0.18 5.38
C LEU A 21 -7.69 -0.79 6.69
N SER A 22 -8.54 -1.84 6.60
CA SER A 22 -9.04 -2.52 7.80
C SER A 22 -7.94 -3.36 8.44
N PHE A 23 -8.15 -3.72 9.72
CA PHE A 23 -7.13 -4.51 10.43
C PHE A 23 -7.09 -5.98 9.97
N LYS A 24 -8.15 -6.47 9.30
CA LYS A 24 -8.21 -7.81 8.70
C LYS A 24 -9.20 -7.81 7.53
N PRO A 25 -9.18 -8.83 6.62
CA PRO A 25 -10.15 -8.90 5.53
C PRO A 25 -11.58 -9.10 6.02
N GLU A 26 -12.54 -8.80 5.15
CA GLU A 26 -13.96 -9.03 5.36
C GLU A 26 -14.59 -8.13 6.42
N THR A 27 -13.99 -6.97 6.70
CA THR A 27 -14.53 -5.99 7.64
C THR A 27 -14.07 -4.58 7.26
N ASP A 28 -14.82 -3.56 7.72
CA ASP A 28 -14.39 -2.17 7.61
C ASP A 28 -13.77 -1.66 8.92
N ASP A 29 -13.56 -2.55 9.91
CA ASP A 29 -13.04 -2.16 11.21
C ASP A 29 -11.58 -1.72 11.10
N MET A 30 -11.33 -0.45 11.42
CA MET A 30 -10.00 0.14 11.39
C MET A 30 -9.42 0.38 12.78
N ARG A 31 -10.09 -0.07 13.84
CA ARG A 31 -9.55 0.06 15.19
C ARG A 31 -8.23 -0.71 15.27
N GLU A 32 -7.20 -0.06 15.80
CA GLU A 32 -5.86 -0.63 15.92
C GLU A 32 -5.26 -1.08 14.57
N ALA A 33 -5.79 -0.57 13.44
CA ALA A 33 -5.28 -0.95 12.12
C ALA A 33 -3.89 -0.36 11.89
N THR A 34 -3.00 -1.19 11.34
CA THR A 34 -1.66 -0.77 10.93
C THR A 34 -1.71 0.38 9.94
N SER A 35 -2.76 0.42 9.09
CA SER A 35 -2.93 1.47 8.10
C SER A 35 -3.00 2.87 8.71
N LEU A 36 -3.65 3.02 9.86
CA LEU A 36 -3.74 4.34 10.51
C LEU A 36 -2.37 4.83 10.97
N VAL A 37 -1.57 3.94 11.56
CA VAL A 37 -0.20 4.26 11.96
C VAL A 37 0.65 4.61 10.74
N MET A 38 0.52 3.82 9.68
CA MET A 38 1.29 4.03 8.45
C MET A 38 0.92 5.36 7.78
N ILE A 39 -0.37 5.69 7.70
CA ILE A 39 -0.83 6.96 7.13
C ILE A 39 -0.21 8.12 7.89
N ASP A 40 -0.25 8.07 9.22
CA ASP A 40 0.30 9.13 10.05
C ASP A 40 1.80 9.32 9.81
N LEU A 41 2.57 8.22 9.82
CA LEU A 41 4.01 8.26 9.59
C LEU A 41 4.37 8.81 8.21
N LEU A 42 3.66 8.35 7.18
CA LEU A 42 3.93 8.77 5.80
C LEU A 42 3.60 10.26 5.61
N ARG A 43 2.50 10.71 6.16
CA ARG A 43 2.12 12.11 6.05
C ARG A 43 3.10 13.02 6.77
N LYS A 44 3.56 12.63 7.95
CA LYS A 44 4.58 13.39 8.69
C LYS A 44 5.89 13.47 7.93
N ALA A 45 6.17 12.45 7.11
CA ALA A 45 7.37 12.44 6.27
C ALA A 45 7.21 13.22 4.96
N GLY A 46 6.03 13.78 4.70
CA GLY A 46 5.75 14.58 3.50
C GLY A 46 5.30 13.79 2.28
N ALA A 47 4.99 12.51 2.43
CA ALA A 47 4.54 11.67 1.33
C ALA A 47 3.06 11.92 0.97
N VAL A 48 2.73 11.71 -0.30
CA VAL A 48 1.35 11.65 -0.76
C VAL A 48 0.90 10.21 -0.59
N VAL A 49 -0.21 9.99 0.11
CA VAL A 49 -0.73 8.64 0.41
C VAL A 49 -1.98 8.39 -0.41
N LYS A 50 -1.95 7.36 -1.26
CA LYS A 50 -3.12 6.91 -2.03
C LYS A 50 -3.57 5.58 -1.46
N VAL A 51 -4.86 5.45 -1.19
CA VAL A 51 -5.38 4.27 -0.48
C VAL A 51 -6.49 3.59 -1.25
N PHE A 52 -6.55 2.26 -1.13
CA PHE A 52 -7.70 1.48 -1.59
C PHE A 52 -7.98 0.33 -0.63
N ASP A 53 -9.27 0.11 -0.37
CA ASP A 53 -9.78 -1.02 0.38
C ASP A 53 -11.17 -1.34 -0.16
N PRO A 54 -11.53 -2.62 -0.35
CA PRO A 54 -12.84 -2.99 -0.90
C PRO A 54 -14.03 -2.52 -0.06
N VAL A 55 -13.85 -2.31 1.25
CA VAL A 55 -14.95 -2.06 2.18
C VAL A 55 -14.69 -0.85 3.09
N ALA A 56 -13.44 -0.61 3.51
CA ALA A 56 -13.13 0.31 4.59
C ALA A 56 -12.92 1.78 4.19
N ILE A 57 -13.11 2.15 2.93
CA ILE A 57 -12.88 3.55 2.50
C ILE A 57 -13.76 4.51 3.29
N GLY A 58 -15.04 4.18 3.49
CA GLY A 58 -15.95 5.03 4.27
C GLY A 58 -15.47 5.25 5.70
N GLU A 59 -15.01 4.19 6.35
CA GLU A 59 -14.46 4.29 7.71
C GLU A 59 -13.17 5.09 7.74
N CYS A 60 -12.32 4.92 6.74
CA CYS A 60 -11.08 5.70 6.62
C CYS A 60 -11.39 7.20 6.48
N LYS A 61 -12.38 7.55 5.66
CA LYS A 61 -12.79 8.96 5.50
C LYS A 61 -13.25 9.58 6.81
N ARG A 62 -13.93 8.82 7.65
CA ARG A 62 -14.35 9.30 8.96
C ARG A 62 -13.18 9.59 9.90
N ARG A 63 -12.07 8.85 9.74
CA ARG A 63 -10.91 8.96 10.63
C ARG A 63 -9.85 9.94 10.16
N VAL A 64 -9.57 9.96 8.85
CA VAL A 64 -8.47 10.77 8.32
C VAL A 64 -8.92 11.81 7.31
N ALA A 65 -10.21 11.84 6.95
CA ALA A 65 -10.81 12.82 6.04
C ALA A 65 -10.03 12.91 4.73
N ASP A 66 -9.66 14.11 4.31
CA ASP A 66 -8.97 14.37 3.03
C ASP A 66 -7.45 14.34 3.11
N ARG A 67 -6.90 13.76 4.18
CA ARG A 67 -5.45 13.65 4.35
C ARG A 67 -4.81 12.67 3.38
N VAL A 68 -5.61 11.81 2.76
CA VAL A 68 -5.15 10.83 1.79
C VAL A 68 -5.98 10.92 0.53
N VAL A 69 -5.47 10.34 -0.57
CA VAL A 69 -6.21 10.23 -1.83
C VAL A 69 -6.88 8.87 -1.87
N TYR A 70 -8.20 8.84 -2.08
CA TYR A 70 -8.97 7.61 -2.15
C TYR A 70 -9.09 7.16 -3.60
N ALA A 71 -8.61 5.95 -3.90
CA ALA A 71 -8.69 5.39 -5.24
C ALA A 71 -10.00 4.62 -5.43
N LYS A 72 -10.48 4.56 -6.66
CA LYS A 72 -11.71 3.86 -7.02
C LYS A 72 -11.52 2.35 -7.07
N ASP A 73 -10.31 1.91 -7.40
CA ASP A 73 -9.97 0.50 -7.47
C ASP A 73 -8.49 0.31 -7.13
N MET A 74 -8.08 -0.96 -7.03
CA MET A 74 -6.72 -1.30 -6.62
C MET A 74 -5.65 -0.82 -7.62
N TYR A 75 -5.99 -0.74 -8.90
CA TYR A 75 -5.02 -0.31 -9.92
C TYR A 75 -4.88 1.21 -9.96
N GLU A 76 -5.97 1.95 -9.77
CA GLU A 76 -5.90 3.41 -9.68
C GLU A 76 -5.00 3.84 -8.52
N ALA A 77 -5.04 3.10 -7.41
CA ALA A 77 -4.22 3.42 -6.24
C ALA A 77 -2.71 3.40 -6.54
N VAL A 78 -2.27 2.58 -7.49
CA VAL A 78 -0.84 2.42 -7.77
C VAL A 78 -0.33 3.26 -8.93
N ILE A 79 -1.20 4.00 -9.62
CA ILE A 79 -0.78 4.88 -10.71
C ILE A 79 0.21 5.92 -10.17
N ASP A 80 1.39 6.00 -10.80
CA ASP A 80 2.48 6.90 -10.42
C ASP A 80 3.01 6.72 -8.99
N ALA A 81 2.73 5.57 -8.37
CA ALA A 81 3.22 5.30 -7.03
C ALA A 81 4.72 4.96 -7.03
N ASP A 82 5.42 5.46 -6.03
CA ASP A 82 6.83 5.14 -5.80
C ASP A 82 6.99 3.84 -5.02
N ALA A 83 5.96 3.43 -4.30
CA ALA A 83 5.93 2.16 -3.58
C ALA A 83 4.49 1.72 -3.36
N LEU A 84 4.29 0.41 -3.25
CA LEU A 84 3.00 -0.20 -2.90
C LEU A 84 3.19 -0.99 -1.61
N LEU A 85 2.35 -0.70 -0.61
CA LEU A 85 2.34 -1.40 0.67
C LEU A 85 1.05 -2.20 0.79
N LEU A 86 1.18 -3.52 1.02
CA LEU A 86 0.04 -4.37 1.31
C LEU A 86 -0.12 -4.47 2.83
N LEU A 87 -1.23 -3.97 3.35
CA LEU A 87 -1.49 -3.93 4.79
C LEU A 87 -2.62 -4.85 5.23
N THR A 88 -3.54 -5.22 4.34
CA THR A 88 -4.62 -6.17 4.62
C THR A 88 -4.74 -7.15 3.45
N GLU A 89 -4.77 -8.45 3.76
CA GLU A 89 -4.72 -9.50 2.74
C GLU A 89 -6.09 -9.86 2.15
N TRP A 90 -6.81 -8.89 1.59
CA TRP A 90 -8.05 -9.17 0.87
C TRP A 90 -7.80 -10.11 -0.30
N LYS A 91 -8.76 -10.97 -0.60
CA LYS A 91 -8.63 -11.95 -1.69
C LYS A 91 -8.26 -11.31 -3.02
N GLN A 92 -8.86 -10.16 -3.35
CA GLN A 92 -8.60 -9.49 -4.62
C GLN A 92 -7.17 -8.99 -4.77
N PHE A 93 -6.42 -8.88 -3.68
CA PHE A 93 -5.01 -8.46 -3.75
C PHE A 93 -4.05 -9.62 -3.99
N ARG A 94 -4.52 -10.87 -3.93
CA ARG A 94 -3.63 -12.05 -4.01
C ARG A 94 -3.12 -12.32 -5.42
N LEU A 95 -3.96 -12.11 -6.44
CA LEU A 95 -3.63 -12.41 -7.83
C LEU A 95 -3.94 -11.21 -8.74
N PRO A 96 -3.27 -10.08 -8.52
CA PRO A 96 -3.48 -8.91 -9.38
C PRO A 96 -2.76 -9.08 -10.70
N SER A 97 -3.02 -8.19 -11.66
CA SER A 97 -2.23 -8.13 -12.87
C SER A 97 -0.92 -7.39 -12.59
N TRP A 98 0.13 -8.13 -12.31
CA TRP A 98 1.46 -7.56 -12.03
C TRP A 98 2.00 -6.75 -13.21
N ALA A 99 1.65 -7.16 -14.44
CA ALA A 99 2.06 -6.42 -15.63
C ALA A 99 1.50 -5.00 -15.65
N VAL A 100 0.22 -4.86 -15.30
CA VAL A 100 -0.43 -3.55 -15.23
C VAL A 100 0.21 -2.71 -14.11
N ILE A 101 0.39 -3.31 -12.93
CA ILE A 101 0.96 -2.60 -11.76
C ILE A 101 2.34 -2.07 -12.10
N LYS A 102 3.20 -2.91 -12.66
CA LYS A 102 4.57 -2.51 -13.02
C LYS A 102 4.57 -1.37 -14.05
N LYS A 103 3.63 -1.42 -14.99
CA LYS A 103 3.53 -0.41 -16.04
C LYS A 103 3.13 0.96 -15.50
N VAL A 104 2.21 1.01 -14.53
CA VAL A 104 1.67 2.29 -14.06
C VAL A 104 2.40 2.87 -12.85
N MET A 105 3.13 2.06 -12.09
CA MET A 105 3.93 2.56 -10.97
C MET A 105 5.17 3.30 -11.47
N ARG A 106 5.60 4.29 -10.72
CA ARG A 106 6.85 5.00 -11.02
C ARG A 106 8.06 4.11 -10.75
N GLN A 107 8.00 3.31 -9.69
CA GLN A 107 9.04 2.35 -9.32
C GLN A 107 8.39 1.04 -8.89
N PRO A 108 8.93 -0.13 -9.31
CA PRO A 108 8.31 -1.42 -8.97
C PRO A 108 8.74 -1.90 -7.57
N LEU A 109 8.43 -1.11 -6.54
CA LEU A 109 8.73 -1.44 -5.15
C LEU A 109 7.46 -1.89 -4.43
N LEU A 110 7.48 -3.12 -3.90
CA LEU A 110 6.36 -3.70 -3.17
C LEU A 110 6.80 -4.15 -1.78
N LEU A 111 6.14 -3.64 -0.77
CA LEU A 111 6.34 -4.05 0.62
C LEU A 111 5.10 -4.79 1.10
N ASP A 112 5.28 -6.08 1.42
CA ASP A 112 4.19 -6.97 1.79
C ASP A 112 4.14 -7.14 3.32
N GLY A 113 3.20 -6.46 3.94
CA GLY A 113 3.03 -6.50 5.39
C GLY A 113 2.33 -7.77 5.89
N ARG A 114 1.88 -8.65 5.00
CA ARG A 114 1.11 -9.84 5.36
C ARG A 114 1.73 -11.14 4.87
N ASN A 115 2.85 -11.06 4.16
CA ASN A 115 3.60 -12.23 3.67
C ASN A 115 2.79 -13.15 2.76
N ILE A 116 1.99 -12.58 1.85
CA ILE A 116 1.11 -13.36 0.98
C ILE A 116 1.65 -13.59 -0.42
N TYR A 117 2.68 -12.87 -0.83
CA TYR A 117 3.21 -13.00 -2.18
C TYR A 117 4.48 -13.85 -2.24
N ASP A 118 4.77 -14.39 -3.42
CA ASP A 118 5.95 -15.20 -3.67
C ASP A 118 7.11 -14.28 -4.10
N ALA A 119 8.17 -14.23 -3.27
CA ALA A 119 9.31 -13.36 -3.51
C ALA A 119 10.03 -13.70 -4.82
N LYS A 120 10.14 -14.99 -5.14
CA LYS A 120 10.81 -15.43 -6.37
C LYS A 120 10.05 -14.98 -7.61
N GLU A 121 8.73 -15.20 -7.61
CA GLU A 121 7.87 -14.78 -8.71
C GLU A 121 7.96 -13.28 -8.94
N LEU A 122 7.84 -12.48 -7.88
CA LEU A 122 7.88 -11.03 -7.99
C LEU A 122 9.24 -10.53 -8.43
N GLY A 123 10.32 -11.15 -7.95
CA GLY A 123 11.66 -10.81 -8.41
C GLY A 123 11.85 -11.08 -9.90
N GLU A 124 11.33 -12.21 -10.39
CA GLU A 124 11.38 -12.55 -11.81
C GLU A 124 10.58 -11.57 -12.68
N LEU A 125 9.50 -11.02 -12.13
CA LEU A 125 8.69 -10.02 -12.83
C LEU A 125 9.30 -8.61 -12.76
N GLY A 126 10.40 -8.44 -12.07
CA GLY A 126 11.12 -7.18 -12.00
C GLY A 126 10.75 -6.28 -10.83
N PHE A 127 10.06 -6.82 -9.82
CA PHE A 127 9.74 -6.08 -8.60
C PHE A 127 10.87 -6.15 -7.58
N THR A 128 11.08 -5.05 -6.88
CA THR A 128 11.83 -5.06 -5.64
C THR A 128 10.81 -5.38 -4.55
N TYR A 129 10.94 -6.57 -3.94
CA TYR A 129 9.94 -7.08 -3.01
C TYR A 129 10.55 -7.32 -1.63
N GLU A 130 9.89 -6.82 -0.60
CA GLU A 130 10.23 -7.11 0.79
C GLU A 130 8.97 -7.49 1.56
N CYS A 131 9.13 -8.36 2.55
CA CYS A 131 8.02 -8.77 3.42
C CYS A 131 8.44 -8.77 4.88
N ILE A 132 7.45 -8.85 5.78
CA ILE A 132 7.70 -8.87 7.22
C ILE A 132 8.45 -10.15 7.60
N GLY A 133 9.50 -10.02 8.41
CA GLY A 133 10.22 -11.16 8.99
C GLY A 133 11.16 -11.89 8.04
N LYS A 134 11.43 -11.32 6.87
CA LYS A 134 12.31 -11.95 5.89
C LYS A 134 13.30 -10.97 5.29
#